data_60a6604093b1b38325c4e905760e3f87
#
_entry.id   60a6604093b1b38325c4e905760e3f87
#
_cell.length_a   1.000
_cell.length_b   1.000
_cell.length_c   1.000
_cell.angle_alpha   90.00
_cell.angle_beta   90.00
_cell.angle_gamma   90.00
#
_symmetry.space_group_name_H-M   'P 1'
#
loop_
_entity.id
_entity.type
_entity.pdbx_description
1 polymer ?
#
loop_
_entity_poly.entity_id
_entity_poly.type
_entity_poly.pdbx_seq_one_letter_code
_entity_poly.pdbx_strand_id
1 'polypeptide(L)'
;NNYWDYGGDAIIDTNRYVMLTQDRRNETGWLWSRLPIEANDFEITSEFVMKGKSTTTGGDGFAMWLTTTRAQPGPVFGSMNRWNGLGIIFDTFPNQPHRGFFPRISVVENDGTKTYNTDSDGEKQDLAQCAMQLRHTPAETRLRFTYVKDVYMELAIQNQEWNQWNKCFRIPPVNLPGPPYLGFSASTGEVTDTHSIVSVWTNKIVYNSRTPADLDKEREQAFADDKSSHWWAIHQKKEARRAHEHGLISYMLIRFFISLAWLIKWLVILALVAGGSFVG
;
A
#
# COMPACT_ATOMS: atom_id res chain seq x y z
N ASN A 1 -5.23 0.04 28.32
CA ASN A 1 -5.23 1.24 27.47
C ASN A 1 -6.54 1.32 26.69
N ASN A 2 -7.24 2.45 26.76
CA ASN A 2 -8.55 2.60 26.14
C ASN A 2 -8.51 2.73 24.60
N TYR A 3 -7.33 2.85 24.01
CA TYR A 3 -7.14 3.09 22.59
C TYR A 3 -6.72 1.86 21.78
N TRP A 4 -6.25 0.80 22.45
CA TRP A 4 -5.69 -0.37 21.80
C TRP A 4 -6.29 -1.67 22.33
N ASP A 5 -6.54 -2.61 21.42
CA ASP A 5 -6.78 -4.02 21.71
C ASP A 5 -5.55 -4.82 21.29
N TYR A 6 -5.28 -5.89 22.01
CA TYR A 6 -4.18 -6.82 21.72
C TYR A 6 -4.63 -8.26 21.96
N GLY A 7 -3.96 -9.20 21.35
CA GLY A 7 -4.31 -10.62 21.53
C GLY A 7 -3.31 -11.56 20.85
N GLY A 8 -3.69 -12.85 20.82
CA GLY A 8 -2.77 -13.92 20.51
C GLY A 8 -1.71 -14.07 21.59
N ASP A 9 -0.46 -14.31 21.20
CA ASP A 9 0.67 -14.48 22.12
C ASP A 9 1.28 -13.12 22.55
N ALA A 10 0.62 -12.00 22.24
CA ALA A 10 1.12 -10.67 22.55
C ALA A 10 1.22 -10.43 24.07
N ILE A 11 2.35 -9.91 24.52
CA ILE A 11 2.65 -9.57 25.92
C ILE A 11 2.83 -8.06 26.03
N ILE A 12 2.18 -7.45 27.01
CA ILE A 12 2.36 -6.02 27.33
C ILE A 12 3.32 -5.86 28.50
N ASP A 13 4.41 -5.10 28.26
CA ASP A 13 5.14 -4.41 29.30
C ASP A 13 4.71 -2.95 29.30
N THR A 14 3.88 -2.54 30.26
CA THR A 14 3.09 -1.30 30.24
C THR A 14 3.92 -0.02 30.09
N ASN A 15 5.19 -0.03 30.40
CA ASN A 15 6.07 1.13 30.34
C ASN A 15 7.16 1.03 29.29
N ARG A 16 7.18 -0.04 28.51
CA ARG A 16 8.31 -0.32 27.62
C ARG A 16 7.90 -0.69 26.19
N TYR A 17 7.03 -1.68 26.00
CA TYR A 17 6.67 -2.19 24.67
C TYR A 17 5.44 -3.11 24.71
N VAL A 18 4.88 -3.36 23.55
CA VAL A 18 4.01 -4.50 23.27
C VAL A 18 4.80 -5.50 22.44
N MET A 19 5.13 -6.62 23.03
CA MET A 19 5.79 -7.74 22.36
C MET A 19 4.74 -8.56 21.64
N LEU A 20 4.72 -8.53 20.31
CA LEU A 20 3.75 -9.28 19.51
C LEU A 20 4.08 -10.77 19.52
N THR A 21 5.36 -11.12 19.34
CA THR A 21 5.87 -12.51 19.48
C THR A 21 7.15 -12.51 20.28
N GLN A 22 7.38 -13.60 20.98
CA GLN A 22 8.66 -13.93 21.62
C GLN A 22 9.55 -14.68 20.61
N ASP A 23 10.82 -14.88 20.95
CA ASP A 23 11.74 -15.74 20.20
C ASP A 23 11.42 -17.23 20.46
N ARG A 24 10.21 -17.65 20.03
CA ARG A 24 9.65 -19.01 20.14
C ARG A 24 8.91 -19.36 18.87
N ARG A 25 8.83 -20.64 18.56
CA ARG A 25 8.13 -21.16 17.38
C ARG A 25 6.61 -21.06 17.52
N ASN A 26 5.94 -20.86 16.38
CA ASN A 26 4.48 -20.89 16.24
C ASN A 26 3.75 -19.90 17.13
N GLU A 27 4.35 -18.73 17.38
CA GLU A 27 3.67 -17.62 18.04
C GLU A 27 3.02 -16.69 17.04
N THR A 28 1.90 -16.11 17.44
CA THR A 28 1.12 -15.14 16.66
C THR A 28 0.52 -14.12 17.59
N GLY A 29 0.87 -12.85 17.40
CA GLY A 29 0.35 -11.78 18.24
C GLY A 29 -0.01 -10.54 17.44
N TRP A 30 -0.88 -9.72 18.01
CA TRP A 30 -1.37 -8.53 17.34
C TRP A 30 -1.71 -7.40 18.32
N LEU A 31 -1.69 -6.16 17.77
CA LEU A 31 -2.07 -4.91 18.44
C LEU A 31 -2.88 -4.08 17.45
N TRP A 32 -4.10 -3.66 17.81
CA TRP A 32 -5.00 -2.90 16.95
C TRP A 32 -5.58 -1.66 17.61
N SER A 33 -5.64 -0.55 16.89
CA SER A 33 -6.36 0.63 17.34
C SER A 33 -7.86 0.33 17.47
N ARG A 34 -8.49 0.90 18.49
CA ARG A 34 -9.96 0.81 18.67
C ARG A 34 -10.70 1.82 17.81
N LEU A 35 -10.04 2.94 17.50
CA LEU A 35 -10.59 4.01 16.70
C LEU A 35 -9.89 4.03 15.34
N PRO A 36 -10.63 4.27 14.25
CA PRO A 36 -10.05 4.47 12.94
C PRO A 36 -9.34 5.82 12.83
N ILE A 37 -8.48 5.96 11.83
CA ILE A 37 -7.85 7.22 11.47
C ILE A 37 -8.81 8.00 10.59
N GLU A 38 -9.47 9.02 11.12
CA GLU A 38 -10.46 9.82 10.37
C GLU A 38 -9.82 10.91 9.49
N ALA A 39 -8.52 11.12 9.60
CA ALA A 39 -7.80 12.11 8.79
C ALA A 39 -7.58 11.61 7.37
N ASN A 40 -7.81 12.48 6.37
CA ASN A 40 -7.48 12.19 4.97
C ASN A 40 -5.96 12.15 4.73
N ASP A 41 -5.23 13.04 5.42
CA ASP A 41 -3.78 13.16 5.33
C ASP A 41 -3.22 12.93 6.73
N PHE A 42 -2.30 11.98 6.86
CA PHE A 42 -1.75 11.60 8.16
C PHE A 42 -0.33 11.05 8.06
N GLU A 43 0.35 11.08 9.19
CA GLU A 43 1.66 10.48 9.39
C GLU A 43 1.59 9.52 10.58
N ILE A 44 2.11 8.33 10.40
CA ILE A 44 2.29 7.33 11.45
C ILE A 44 3.78 7.17 11.70
N THR A 45 4.20 7.37 12.94
CA THR A 45 5.55 7.03 13.39
C THR A 45 5.45 5.92 14.41
N SER A 46 6.25 4.86 14.24
CA SER A 46 6.34 3.78 15.22
C SER A 46 7.79 3.39 15.45
N GLU A 47 8.11 3.10 16.70
CA GLU A 47 9.38 2.49 17.09
C GLU A 47 9.16 1.00 17.33
N PHE A 48 10.07 0.19 16.81
CA PHE A 48 9.99 -1.25 16.95
C PHE A 48 11.36 -1.90 17.12
N VAL A 49 11.37 -3.10 17.65
CA VAL A 49 12.56 -3.93 17.81
C VAL A 49 12.31 -5.32 17.25
N MET A 50 13.24 -5.79 16.41
CA MET A 50 13.28 -7.14 15.87
C MET A 50 14.62 -7.78 16.25
N LYS A 51 14.59 -8.86 17.02
CA LYS A 51 15.80 -9.58 17.42
C LYS A 51 15.49 -11.00 17.86
N GLY A 52 16.41 -11.88 17.64
CA GLY A 52 16.36 -13.27 18.09
C GLY A 52 17.72 -13.74 18.59
N LYS A 53 17.81 -14.98 19.03
CA LYS A 53 19.07 -15.61 19.44
C LYS A 53 20.04 -15.78 18.27
N SER A 54 19.48 -16.05 17.07
CA SER A 54 20.27 -16.15 15.85
C SER A 54 20.54 -14.77 15.27
N THR A 55 21.81 -14.50 14.95
CA THR A 55 22.22 -13.27 14.26
C THR A 55 22.10 -13.37 12.74
N THR A 56 22.02 -14.59 12.19
CA THR A 56 22.03 -14.84 10.75
C THR A 56 20.65 -15.10 10.18
N THR A 57 19.79 -15.79 10.92
CA THR A 57 18.44 -16.17 10.48
C THR A 57 17.41 -15.72 11.51
N GLY A 58 16.26 -15.27 11.07
CA GLY A 58 15.13 -14.89 11.91
C GLY A 58 13.86 -14.88 11.07
N GLY A 59 12.74 -14.88 11.74
CA GLY A 59 11.46 -14.95 11.04
C GLY A 59 10.24 -14.94 11.97
N ASP A 60 9.06 -14.92 11.40
CA ASP A 60 8.81 -14.68 9.98
C ASP A 60 8.90 -13.19 9.65
N GLY A 61 8.46 -12.33 10.57
CA GLY A 61 8.41 -10.90 10.48
C GLY A 61 7.15 -10.31 11.11
N PHE A 62 6.87 -9.05 10.85
CA PHE A 62 5.64 -8.40 11.27
C PHE A 62 5.04 -7.56 10.14
N ALA A 63 3.80 -7.12 10.31
CA ALA A 63 3.14 -6.23 9.38
C ALA A 63 2.45 -5.07 10.11
N MET A 64 2.44 -3.90 9.48
CA MET A 64 1.60 -2.76 9.83
C MET A 64 0.41 -2.71 8.87
N TRP A 65 -0.77 -2.54 9.42
CA TRP A 65 -2.04 -2.60 8.70
C TRP A 65 -2.78 -1.28 8.74
N LEU A 66 -3.37 -0.91 7.60
CA LEU A 66 -4.33 0.18 7.47
C LEU A 66 -5.56 -0.38 6.76
N THR A 67 -6.51 -0.92 7.50
CA THR A 67 -7.61 -1.74 6.95
C THR A 67 -8.97 -1.35 7.55
N THR A 68 -10.04 -1.67 6.83
CA THR A 68 -11.42 -1.43 7.30
C THR A 68 -11.89 -2.40 8.38
N THR A 69 -11.29 -3.59 8.45
CA THR A 69 -11.52 -4.59 9.51
C THR A 69 -10.28 -4.73 10.35
N ARG A 70 -10.45 -4.98 11.65
CA ARG A 70 -9.36 -5.09 12.62
C ARG A 70 -9.43 -6.38 13.42
N ALA A 71 -8.31 -6.76 14.02
CA ALA A 71 -8.21 -7.85 14.99
C ALA A 71 -8.74 -9.21 14.45
N GLN A 72 -8.55 -9.47 13.17
CA GLN A 72 -8.88 -10.76 12.56
C GLN A 72 -7.59 -11.59 12.44
N PRO A 73 -7.44 -12.67 13.18
CA PRO A 73 -6.29 -13.54 13.08
C PRO A 73 -6.26 -14.28 11.72
N GLY A 74 -5.08 -14.65 11.27
CA GLY A 74 -4.91 -15.37 10.03
C GLY A 74 -3.44 -15.63 9.67
N PRO A 75 -3.19 -16.17 8.49
CA PRO A 75 -1.87 -16.71 8.12
C PRO A 75 -0.86 -15.66 7.67
N VAL A 76 -1.25 -14.39 7.46
CA VAL A 76 -0.36 -13.37 6.94
C VAL A 76 0.21 -12.56 8.11
N PHE A 77 1.40 -12.94 8.56
CA PHE A 77 2.05 -12.32 9.73
C PHE A 77 1.10 -12.17 10.92
N GLY A 78 0.28 -13.20 11.18
CA GLY A 78 -0.69 -13.20 12.29
C GLY A 78 -2.00 -12.48 12.02
N SER A 79 -2.22 -11.95 10.81
CA SER A 79 -3.45 -11.26 10.41
C SER A 79 -4.14 -11.96 9.24
N MET A 80 -5.34 -11.49 8.91
CA MET A 80 -6.18 -12.06 7.84
C MET A 80 -5.47 -12.02 6.48
N ASN A 81 -5.78 -13.01 5.64
CA ASN A 81 -5.21 -13.11 4.30
C ASN A 81 -5.86 -12.11 3.32
N ARG A 82 -7.18 -11.92 3.39
CA ARG A 82 -7.94 -11.07 2.45
C ARG A 82 -8.38 -9.79 3.16
N TRP A 83 -7.42 -8.90 3.41
CA TRP A 83 -7.73 -7.60 4.03
C TRP A 83 -8.25 -6.60 2.99
N ASN A 84 -8.95 -5.58 3.44
CA ASN A 84 -9.37 -4.46 2.61
C ASN A 84 -8.66 -3.18 3.08
N GLY A 85 -7.69 -2.72 2.26
CA GLY A 85 -6.80 -1.61 2.58
C GLY A 85 -5.34 -1.92 2.29
N LEU A 86 -4.42 -1.41 3.12
CA LEU A 86 -2.97 -1.57 2.97
C LEU A 86 -2.38 -2.49 4.04
N GLY A 87 -1.48 -3.37 3.60
CA GLY A 87 -0.50 -4.06 4.43
C GLY A 87 0.91 -3.57 4.11
N ILE A 88 1.66 -3.15 5.11
CA ILE A 88 3.09 -2.85 5.01
C ILE A 88 3.82 -3.96 5.76
N ILE A 89 4.48 -4.82 5.00
CA ILE A 89 5.01 -6.11 5.46
C ILE A 89 6.51 -5.97 5.65
N PHE A 90 6.99 -6.30 6.83
CA PHE A 90 8.39 -6.34 7.24
C PHE A 90 8.82 -7.80 7.34
N ASP A 91 9.20 -8.38 6.23
CA ASP A 91 9.50 -9.78 6.06
C ASP A 91 10.99 -10.04 6.30
N THR A 92 11.32 -10.94 7.22
CA THR A 92 12.71 -11.26 7.59
C THR A 92 13.18 -12.62 7.13
N PHE A 93 12.26 -13.45 6.59
CA PHE A 93 12.56 -14.80 6.14
C PHE A 93 12.12 -15.04 4.70
N PRO A 94 13.04 -15.34 3.76
CA PRO A 94 12.69 -15.67 2.39
C PRO A 94 12.07 -17.07 2.31
N ASN A 95 10.80 -17.17 1.92
CA ASN A 95 10.14 -18.46 1.71
C ASN A 95 10.61 -19.16 0.43
N GLN A 96 11.16 -18.40 -0.53
CA GLN A 96 11.78 -18.97 -1.73
C GLN A 96 13.28 -18.69 -1.78
N PRO A 97 14.12 -19.71 -2.06
CA PRO A 97 15.54 -19.51 -2.27
C PRO A 97 15.81 -18.55 -3.44
N HIS A 98 16.74 -17.62 -3.26
CA HIS A 98 17.33 -16.77 -4.30
C HIS A 98 16.50 -15.61 -4.83
N ARG A 99 15.47 -15.14 -4.12
CA ARG A 99 14.69 -13.99 -4.57
C ARG A 99 14.83 -12.78 -3.65
N GLY A 100 15.68 -11.84 -4.09
CA GLY A 100 15.84 -10.52 -3.49
C GLY A 100 16.71 -10.51 -2.24
N PHE A 101 16.82 -9.33 -1.66
CA PHE A 101 17.53 -9.09 -0.41
C PHE A 101 16.54 -9.09 0.75
N PHE A 102 16.93 -9.72 1.86
CA PHE A 102 16.18 -9.73 3.11
C PHE A 102 17.03 -9.14 4.24
N PRO A 103 16.44 -8.50 5.25
CA PRO A 103 15.01 -8.23 5.43
C PRO A 103 14.44 -7.35 4.33
N ARG A 104 13.17 -7.60 3.96
CA ARG A 104 12.44 -6.88 2.92
C ARG A 104 11.22 -6.17 3.51
N ILE A 105 10.98 -4.94 3.06
CA ILE A 105 9.75 -4.22 3.35
C ILE A 105 8.98 -4.10 2.04
N SER A 106 7.72 -4.48 2.05
CA SER A 106 6.83 -4.35 0.90
C SER A 106 5.49 -3.72 1.30
N VAL A 107 4.87 -2.99 0.38
CA VAL A 107 3.52 -2.46 0.56
C VAL A 107 2.58 -3.13 -0.41
N VAL A 108 1.49 -3.67 0.12
CA VAL A 108 0.50 -4.47 -0.63
C VAL A 108 -0.89 -3.91 -0.40
N GLU A 109 -1.59 -3.57 -1.50
CA GLU A 109 -3.00 -3.22 -1.48
C GLU A 109 -3.85 -4.46 -1.70
N ASN A 110 -4.90 -4.61 -0.90
CA ASN A 110 -5.89 -5.66 -1.07
C ASN A 110 -7.30 -5.06 -0.94
N ASP A 111 -8.21 -5.55 -1.75
CA ASP A 111 -9.61 -5.14 -1.80
C ASP A 111 -10.56 -6.10 -1.05
N GLY A 112 -9.99 -7.03 -0.28
CA GLY A 112 -10.73 -8.08 0.44
C GLY A 112 -10.96 -9.34 -0.38
N THR A 113 -10.61 -9.38 -1.66
CA THR A 113 -10.85 -10.53 -2.55
C THR A 113 -9.60 -11.34 -2.87
N LYS A 114 -8.43 -10.68 -2.90
CA LYS A 114 -7.17 -11.30 -3.30
C LYS A 114 -6.53 -12.06 -2.14
N THR A 115 -6.06 -13.26 -2.44
CA THR A 115 -5.26 -14.05 -1.51
C THR A 115 -3.80 -13.62 -1.60
N TYR A 116 -3.20 -13.24 -0.46
CA TYR A 116 -1.76 -12.99 -0.38
C TYR A 116 -1.01 -14.33 -0.47
N ASN A 117 -0.01 -14.37 -1.32
CA ASN A 117 0.80 -15.59 -1.51
C ASN A 117 2.02 -15.55 -0.59
N THR A 118 1.92 -16.18 0.57
CA THR A 118 2.99 -16.31 1.55
C THR A 118 4.16 -17.14 1.01
N ASP A 119 3.90 -18.16 0.18
CA ASP A 119 4.96 -19.04 -0.36
C ASP A 119 5.92 -18.32 -1.31
N SER A 120 5.46 -17.23 -1.91
CA SER A 120 6.27 -16.36 -2.78
C SER A 120 6.57 -15.00 -2.16
N ASP A 121 6.38 -14.85 -0.84
CA ASP A 121 6.58 -13.59 -0.10
C ASP A 121 5.80 -12.42 -0.73
N GLY A 122 4.62 -12.69 -1.31
CA GLY A 122 3.81 -11.67 -1.99
C GLY A 122 4.42 -11.15 -3.29
N GLU A 123 5.34 -11.87 -3.94
CA GLU A 123 5.93 -11.47 -5.22
C GLU A 123 4.84 -11.12 -6.25
N LYS A 124 5.02 -9.99 -6.95
CA LYS A 124 4.07 -9.41 -7.93
C LYS A 124 2.77 -8.86 -7.32
N GLN A 125 2.59 -8.92 -6.00
CA GLN A 125 1.43 -8.34 -5.32
C GLN A 125 1.78 -6.99 -4.67
N ASP A 126 3.08 -6.70 -4.51
CA ASP A 126 3.58 -5.46 -3.94
C ASP A 126 3.47 -4.29 -4.92
N LEU A 127 3.12 -3.13 -4.40
CA LEU A 127 3.13 -1.85 -5.12
C LEU A 127 4.54 -1.24 -5.14
N ALA A 128 5.30 -1.45 -4.07
CA ALA A 128 6.68 -1.05 -3.91
C ALA A 128 7.36 -1.90 -2.84
N GLN A 129 8.68 -1.96 -2.90
CA GLN A 129 9.49 -2.68 -1.93
C GLN A 129 10.87 -2.05 -1.77
N CYS A 130 11.51 -2.33 -0.64
CA CYS A 130 12.93 -2.07 -0.40
C CYS A 130 13.53 -3.15 0.50
N ALA A 131 14.85 -3.23 0.53
CA ALA A 131 15.57 -4.09 1.45
C ALA A 131 16.46 -3.24 2.35
N MET A 132 16.43 -3.52 3.65
CA MET A 132 17.29 -2.86 4.62
C MET A 132 17.39 -3.66 5.92
N GLN A 133 18.46 -3.39 6.67
CA GLN A 133 18.67 -4.05 7.97
C GLN A 133 17.59 -3.64 8.96
N LEU A 134 16.86 -4.59 9.50
CA LEU A 134 15.78 -4.40 10.48
C LEU A 134 16.00 -5.16 11.77
N ARG A 135 16.85 -6.19 11.73
CA ARG A 135 17.17 -7.07 12.86
C ARG A 135 18.47 -6.66 13.52
N HIS A 136 18.55 -6.79 14.84
CA HIS A 136 19.75 -6.48 15.61
C HIS A 136 20.34 -5.10 15.31
N THR A 137 19.48 -4.12 15.11
CA THR A 137 19.89 -2.72 14.92
C THR A 137 20.51 -2.16 16.20
N PRO A 138 21.42 -1.16 16.09
CA PRO A 138 22.11 -0.58 17.27
C PRO A 138 21.16 0.09 18.27
N ALA A 139 20.03 0.58 17.78
CA ALA A 139 18.95 1.20 18.56
C ALA A 139 17.60 0.71 18.03
N GLU A 140 16.51 1.15 18.65
CA GLU A 140 15.17 0.89 18.15
C GLU A 140 15.06 1.42 16.72
N THR A 141 14.52 0.59 15.84
CA THR A 141 14.19 1.00 14.47
C THR A 141 12.92 1.83 14.48
N ARG A 142 12.93 2.94 13.77
CA ARG A 142 11.76 3.79 13.61
C ARG A 142 11.25 3.72 12.17
N LEU A 143 9.97 3.54 12.01
CA LEU A 143 9.28 3.75 10.74
C LEU A 143 8.53 5.09 10.77
N ARG A 144 8.42 5.73 9.60
CA ARG A 144 7.55 6.86 9.36
C ARG A 144 6.80 6.61 8.06
N PHE A 145 5.50 6.41 8.18
CA PHE A 145 4.62 6.26 7.04
C PHE A 145 3.78 7.52 6.90
N THR A 146 3.91 8.17 5.76
CA THR A 146 3.16 9.39 5.41
C THR A 146 2.16 9.07 4.30
N TYR A 147 0.90 9.38 4.53
CA TYR A 147 -0.16 9.26 3.53
C TYR A 147 -0.77 10.64 3.28
N VAL A 148 -0.62 11.12 2.06
CA VAL A 148 -1.22 12.37 1.59
C VAL A 148 -2.16 12.01 0.46
N LYS A 149 -3.45 12.08 0.75
CA LYS A 149 -4.51 11.68 -0.19
C LYS A 149 -4.35 12.42 -1.52
N ASP A 150 -4.49 11.68 -2.61
CA ASP A 150 -4.37 12.16 -3.99
C ASP A 150 -2.98 12.72 -4.37
N VAL A 151 -1.96 12.67 -3.48
CA VAL A 151 -0.61 13.17 -3.77
C VAL A 151 0.42 12.05 -3.71
N TYR A 152 0.73 11.50 -2.54
CA TYR A 152 1.70 10.41 -2.37
C TYR A 152 1.47 9.62 -1.09
N MET A 153 2.05 8.43 -1.04
CA MET A 153 2.36 7.71 0.19
C MET A 153 3.85 7.36 0.22
N GLU A 154 4.44 7.49 1.40
CA GLU A 154 5.88 7.29 1.62
C GLU A 154 6.14 6.47 2.87
N LEU A 155 7.11 5.57 2.79
CA LEU A 155 7.71 4.94 3.95
C LEU A 155 9.18 5.31 4.04
N ALA A 156 9.58 5.80 5.19
CA ALA A 156 10.97 6.03 5.56
C ALA A 156 11.32 5.28 6.84
N ILE A 157 12.54 4.76 6.92
CA ILE A 157 13.05 3.97 8.03
C ILE A 157 14.32 4.62 8.58
N GLN A 158 14.39 4.70 9.90
CA GLN A 158 15.59 5.05 10.65
C GLN A 158 16.08 3.79 11.39
N ASN A 159 17.16 3.19 10.93
CA ASN A 159 17.65 1.90 11.42
C ASN A 159 19.14 1.90 11.83
N GLN A 160 19.84 3.01 11.70
CA GLN A 160 21.26 3.14 12.02
C GLN A 160 21.51 4.29 12.98
N GLU A 161 21.41 5.52 12.51
CA GLU A 161 21.70 6.73 13.27
C GLU A 161 20.44 7.53 13.57
N TRP A 162 20.45 8.24 14.69
CA TRP A 162 19.34 9.10 15.07
C TRP A 162 19.15 10.24 14.04
N ASN A 163 17.89 10.49 13.67
CA ASN A 163 17.47 11.46 12.64
C ASN A 163 17.93 11.16 11.20
N GLN A 164 18.59 10.05 10.92
CA GLN A 164 18.91 9.64 9.57
C GLN A 164 17.81 8.77 9.00
N TRP A 165 16.94 9.36 8.20
CA TRP A 165 15.83 8.67 7.56
C TRP A 165 16.21 8.17 6.17
N ASN A 166 16.09 6.87 5.97
CA ASN A 166 16.30 6.22 4.69
C ASN A 166 14.93 5.98 4.03
N LYS A 167 14.68 6.62 2.89
CA LYS A 167 13.45 6.41 2.14
C LYS A 167 13.40 4.99 1.59
N CYS A 168 12.37 4.22 1.96
CA CYS A 168 12.10 2.91 1.41
C CYS A 168 11.38 3.05 0.07
N PHE A 169 10.26 3.76 0.06
CA PHE A 169 9.53 4.08 -1.16
C PHE A 169 8.77 5.39 -1.02
N ARG A 170 8.49 6.01 -2.17
CA ARG A 170 7.45 7.04 -2.34
C ARG A 170 6.72 6.71 -3.63
N ILE A 171 5.42 6.49 -3.53
CA ILE A 171 4.55 6.10 -4.66
C ILE A 171 3.23 6.87 -4.58
N PRO A 172 2.44 6.93 -5.66
CA PRO A 172 1.09 7.45 -5.59
C PRO A 172 0.27 6.74 -4.53
N PRO A 173 -0.63 7.45 -3.88
CA PRO A 173 -1.45 6.86 -2.84
C PRO A 173 -2.49 5.93 -3.47
N VAL A 174 -2.76 4.83 -2.81
CA VAL A 174 -3.96 4.04 -3.08
C VAL A 174 -5.17 4.71 -2.43
N ASN A 175 -6.35 4.47 -2.96
CA ASN A 175 -7.58 4.91 -2.31
C ASN A 175 -7.92 3.96 -1.16
N LEU A 176 -7.76 4.44 0.08
CA LEU A 176 -8.22 3.69 1.23
C LEU A 176 -9.76 3.62 1.21
N PRO A 177 -10.35 2.44 1.45
CA PRO A 177 -11.80 2.22 1.29
C PRO A 177 -12.66 2.91 2.37
N GLY A 178 -12.06 3.70 3.25
CA GLY A 178 -12.66 4.47 4.34
C GLY A 178 -11.62 4.79 5.40
N PRO A 179 -12.02 5.37 6.54
CA PRO A 179 -11.13 5.58 7.67
C PRO A 179 -10.55 4.24 8.15
N PRO A 180 -9.23 3.99 8.00
CA PRO A 180 -8.64 2.71 8.33
C PRO A 180 -8.37 2.57 9.83
N TYR A 181 -8.46 1.35 10.34
CA TYR A 181 -7.86 0.99 11.63
C TYR A 181 -6.37 0.75 11.45
N LEU A 182 -5.57 1.24 12.40
CA LEU A 182 -4.15 0.94 12.46
C LEU A 182 -3.94 -0.34 13.27
N GLY A 183 -3.20 -1.27 12.69
CA GLY A 183 -2.84 -2.52 13.36
C GLY A 183 -1.39 -2.89 13.17
N PHE A 184 -0.89 -3.73 14.08
CA PHE A 184 0.39 -4.42 13.98
C PHE A 184 0.16 -5.87 14.31
N SER A 185 0.75 -6.77 13.55
CA SER A 185 0.72 -8.20 13.87
C SER A 185 2.02 -8.87 13.44
N ALA A 186 2.35 -9.97 14.09
CA ALA A 186 3.55 -10.74 13.81
C ALA A 186 3.28 -12.23 13.93
N SER A 187 4.09 -13.03 13.26
CA SER A 187 4.15 -14.48 13.42
C SER A 187 5.58 -14.98 13.45
N THR A 188 5.75 -16.17 14.00
CA THR A 188 7.00 -16.95 13.97
C THR A 188 6.71 -18.36 13.48
N GLY A 189 7.62 -18.89 12.66
CA GLY A 189 7.57 -20.25 12.14
C GLY A 189 8.65 -21.15 12.77
N GLU A 190 9.40 -21.86 11.94
CA GLU A 190 10.55 -22.67 12.35
C GLU A 190 11.75 -21.82 12.79
N VAL A 191 11.93 -20.66 12.16
CA VAL A 191 12.85 -19.60 12.59
C VAL A 191 12.07 -18.55 13.37
N THR A 192 12.72 -17.90 14.31
CA THR A 192 12.01 -17.08 15.29
C THR A 192 12.73 -15.77 15.55
N ASP A 193 11.95 -14.73 15.80
CA ASP A 193 12.38 -13.44 16.32
C ASP A 193 11.37 -12.93 17.36
N THR A 194 11.84 -12.10 18.26
CA THR A 194 10.98 -11.22 19.04
C THR A 194 10.59 -10.02 18.18
N HIS A 195 9.30 -9.75 18.07
CA HIS A 195 8.76 -8.58 17.42
C HIS A 195 8.09 -7.68 18.46
N SER A 196 8.64 -6.51 18.72
CA SER A 196 8.14 -5.61 19.76
C SER A 196 7.84 -4.22 19.20
N ILE A 197 6.66 -3.70 19.49
CA ILE A 197 6.28 -2.31 19.22
C ILE A 197 6.53 -1.50 20.48
N VAL A 198 7.43 -0.52 20.38
CA VAL A 198 7.86 0.32 21.52
C VAL A 198 6.95 1.53 21.65
N SER A 199 6.63 2.16 20.53
CA SER A 199 5.78 3.35 20.52
C SER A 199 5.05 3.51 19.20
N VAL A 200 3.90 4.20 19.24
CA VAL A 200 3.11 4.54 18.06
C VAL A 200 2.54 5.94 18.20
N TRP A 201 2.77 6.78 17.23
CA TRP A 201 2.15 8.10 17.09
C TRP A 201 1.43 8.20 15.75
N THR A 202 0.26 8.83 15.78
CA THR A 202 -0.49 9.17 14.57
C THR A 202 -0.80 10.65 14.58
N ASN A 203 -0.30 11.37 13.58
CA ASN A 203 -0.45 12.80 13.44
C ASN A 203 -1.32 13.11 12.21
N LYS A 204 -2.32 13.96 12.38
CA LYS A 204 -3.05 14.54 11.26
C LYS A 204 -2.19 15.60 10.57
N ILE A 205 -2.10 15.55 9.24
CA ILE A 205 -1.49 16.61 8.45
C ILE A 205 -2.61 17.60 8.08
N VAL A 206 -2.41 18.88 8.41
CA VAL A 206 -3.41 19.93 8.22
C VAL A 206 -2.87 20.95 7.23
N TYR A 207 -3.66 21.27 6.24
CA TYR A 207 -3.40 22.34 5.26
C TYR A 207 -4.43 23.46 5.44
N ASN A 208 -4.01 24.71 5.29
CA ASN A 208 -4.92 25.87 5.43
C ASN A 208 -5.98 25.91 4.32
N SER A 209 -5.57 25.61 3.10
CA SER A 209 -6.46 25.45 1.94
C SER A 209 -5.69 24.74 0.83
N ARG A 210 -6.35 23.89 0.06
CA ARG A 210 -5.75 23.20 -1.09
C ARG A 210 -6.74 23.22 -2.24
N THR A 211 -6.31 23.76 -3.36
CA THR A 211 -7.03 23.69 -4.62
C THR A 211 -6.57 22.47 -5.42
N PRO A 212 -7.31 22.01 -6.46
CA PRO A 212 -6.82 20.97 -7.35
C PRO A 212 -5.46 21.29 -7.98
N ALA A 213 -5.19 22.56 -8.31
CA ALA A 213 -3.90 22.99 -8.84
C ALA A 213 -2.75 22.86 -7.81
N ASP A 214 -3.05 23.06 -6.52
CA ASP A 214 -2.07 22.85 -5.45
C ASP A 214 -1.73 21.36 -5.32
N LEU A 215 -2.72 20.46 -5.43
CA LEU A 215 -2.51 19.02 -5.42
C LEU A 215 -1.62 18.56 -6.58
N ASP A 216 -1.83 19.08 -7.78
CA ASP A 216 -1.00 18.76 -8.95
C ASP A 216 0.44 19.23 -8.74
N LYS A 217 0.64 20.45 -8.23
CA LYS A 217 1.96 20.99 -7.92
C LYS A 217 2.67 20.20 -6.81
N GLU A 218 1.96 19.84 -5.75
CA GLU A 218 2.49 19.01 -4.66
C GLU A 218 2.90 17.63 -5.19
N ARG A 219 2.10 17.04 -6.09
CA ARG A 219 2.41 15.76 -6.74
C ARG A 219 3.67 15.87 -7.61
N GLU A 220 3.79 16.92 -8.41
CA GLU A 220 5.00 17.18 -9.20
C GLU A 220 6.24 17.33 -8.32
N GLN A 221 6.13 18.07 -7.21
CA GLN A 221 7.21 18.24 -6.25
C GLN A 221 7.57 16.93 -5.55
N ALA A 222 6.57 16.16 -5.11
CA ALA A 222 6.79 14.89 -4.43
C ALA A 222 7.61 13.89 -5.26
N PHE A 223 7.45 13.93 -6.59
CA PHE A 223 8.14 13.02 -7.51
C PHE A 223 9.22 13.69 -8.36
N ALA A 224 9.57 14.96 -8.10
CA ALA A 224 10.57 15.69 -8.87
C ALA A 224 11.94 15.01 -8.87
N ASP A 225 12.35 14.51 -7.70
CA ASP A 225 13.64 13.82 -7.51
C ASP A 225 13.63 12.37 -8.01
N ASP A 226 12.45 11.83 -8.29
CA ASP A 226 12.23 10.41 -8.62
C ASP A 226 11.94 10.18 -10.12
N LYS A 227 12.14 11.20 -10.97
CA LYS A 227 11.90 11.13 -12.43
C LYS A 227 12.72 10.04 -13.14
N SER A 228 13.78 9.57 -12.52
CA SER A 228 14.59 8.44 -12.98
C SER A 228 14.08 7.08 -12.46
N SER A 229 13.08 7.06 -11.59
CA SER A 229 12.58 5.82 -10.99
C SER A 229 11.81 4.99 -12.00
N HIS A 230 11.94 3.68 -11.88
CA HIS A 230 11.20 2.71 -12.69
C HIS A 230 9.67 2.94 -12.62
N TRP A 231 9.19 3.42 -11.47
CA TRP A 231 7.79 3.77 -11.27
C TRP A 231 7.32 4.93 -12.16
N TRP A 232 8.09 6.02 -12.24
CA TRP A 232 7.80 7.17 -13.11
C TRP A 232 7.67 6.77 -14.57
N ALA A 233 8.59 5.92 -15.05
CA ALA A 233 8.55 5.41 -16.41
C ALA A 233 7.31 4.53 -16.68
N ILE A 234 6.89 3.72 -15.71
CA ILE A 234 5.66 2.91 -15.80
C ILE A 234 4.42 3.81 -15.80
N HIS A 235 4.39 4.83 -14.95
CA HIS A 235 3.26 5.74 -14.83
C HIS A 235 3.07 6.55 -16.13
N GLN A 236 4.13 7.11 -16.69
CA GLN A 236 4.09 7.79 -17.98
C GLN A 236 3.60 6.88 -19.12
N LYS A 237 4.06 5.61 -19.16
CA LYS A 237 3.56 4.63 -20.13
C LYS A 237 2.07 4.33 -19.94
N LYS A 238 1.60 4.27 -18.72
CA LYS A 238 0.18 4.03 -18.39
C LYS A 238 -0.71 5.21 -18.79
N GLU A 239 -0.25 6.44 -18.54
CA GLU A 239 -0.95 7.66 -18.95
C GLU A 239 -0.96 7.82 -20.47
N ALA A 240 0.16 7.57 -21.14
CA ALA A 240 0.23 7.61 -22.60
C ALA A 240 -0.69 6.56 -23.25
N ARG A 241 -0.81 5.35 -22.66
CA ARG A 241 -1.77 4.34 -23.12
C ARG A 241 -3.21 4.79 -22.92
N ARG A 242 -3.56 5.35 -21.76
CA ARG A 242 -4.90 5.89 -21.50
C ARG A 242 -5.26 7.02 -22.47
N ALA A 243 -4.35 7.96 -22.71
CA ALA A 243 -4.54 9.03 -23.66
C ALA A 243 -4.74 8.50 -25.10
N HIS A 244 -4.00 7.48 -25.49
CA HIS A 244 -4.15 6.81 -26.78
C HIS A 244 -5.48 6.06 -26.90
N GLU A 245 -5.92 5.35 -25.86
CA GLU A 245 -7.21 4.66 -25.81
C GLU A 245 -8.37 5.65 -25.89
N HIS A 246 -8.32 6.77 -25.15
CA HIS A 246 -9.32 7.83 -25.25
C HIS A 246 -9.34 8.48 -26.64
N GLY A 247 -8.18 8.68 -27.26
CA GLY A 247 -8.06 9.17 -28.63
C GLY A 247 -8.68 8.22 -29.66
N LEU A 248 -8.45 6.90 -29.52
CA LEU A 248 -9.05 5.89 -30.37
C LEU A 248 -10.57 5.80 -30.22
N ILE A 249 -11.08 5.85 -29.00
CA ILE A 249 -12.53 5.84 -28.73
C ILE A 249 -13.17 7.07 -29.36
N SER A 250 -12.59 8.25 -29.17
CA SER A 250 -13.08 9.50 -29.76
C SER A 250 -13.08 9.44 -31.29
N TYR A 251 -12.02 8.91 -31.90
CA TYR A 251 -11.92 8.72 -33.34
C TYR A 251 -12.96 7.73 -33.88
N MET A 252 -13.20 6.61 -33.19
CA MET A 252 -14.21 5.65 -33.60
C MET A 252 -15.62 6.23 -33.50
N LEU A 253 -15.92 6.98 -32.44
CA LEU A 253 -17.19 7.68 -32.28
C LEU A 253 -17.45 8.69 -33.43
N ILE A 254 -16.45 9.52 -33.75
CA ILE A 254 -16.54 10.47 -34.86
C ILE A 254 -16.82 9.75 -36.19
N ARG A 255 -16.09 8.67 -36.47
CA ARG A 255 -16.34 7.88 -37.68
C ARG A 255 -17.72 7.23 -37.72
N PHE A 256 -18.19 6.74 -36.57
CA PHE A 256 -19.54 6.17 -36.46
C PHE A 256 -20.61 7.21 -36.79
N PHE A 257 -20.50 8.41 -36.24
CA PHE A 257 -21.47 9.48 -36.51
C PHE A 257 -21.43 9.97 -37.97
N ILE A 258 -20.24 10.05 -38.57
CA ILE A 258 -20.11 10.39 -40.00
C ILE A 258 -20.78 9.31 -40.88
N SER A 259 -20.56 8.03 -40.59
CA SER A 259 -21.17 6.93 -41.31
C SER A 259 -22.68 6.90 -41.16
N LEU A 260 -23.19 7.17 -39.97
CA LEU A 260 -24.61 7.24 -39.67
C LEU A 260 -25.29 8.42 -40.43
N ALA A 261 -24.65 9.58 -40.42
CA ALA A 261 -25.14 10.75 -41.18
C ALA A 261 -25.21 10.49 -42.71
N TRP A 262 -24.20 9.76 -43.25
CA TRP A 262 -24.15 9.33 -44.64
C TRP A 262 -25.28 8.37 -44.97
N LEU A 263 -25.55 7.40 -44.10
CA LEU A 263 -26.64 6.42 -44.25
C LEU A 263 -28.03 7.13 -44.23
N ILE A 264 -28.23 8.05 -43.31
CA ILE A 264 -29.45 8.84 -43.23
C ILE A 264 -29.64 9.67 -44.50
N LYS A 265 -28.58 10.29 -45.02
CA LYS A 265 -28.63 11.04 -46.29
C LYS A 265 -29.13 10.17 -47.44
N TRP A 266 -28.60 8.97 -47.57
CA TRP A 266 -29.02 8.04 -48.63
C TRP A 266 -30.46 7.54 -48.45
N LEU A 267 -30.89 7.28 -47.22
CA LEU A 267 -32.30 6.91 -46.93
C LEU A 267 -33.27 8.04 -47.31
N VAL A 268 -32.91 9.29 -47.04
CA VAL A 268 -33.73 10.46 -47.46
C VAL A 268 -33.79 10.56 -48.97
N ILE A 269 -32.65 10.38 -49.67
CA ILE A 269 -32.65 10.42 -51.16
C ILE A 269 -33.53 9.30 -51.74
N LEU A 270 -33.41 8.08 -51.21
CA LEU A 270 -34.23 6.94 -51.65
C LEU A 270 -35.73 7.20 -51.40
N ALA A 271 -36.10 7.76 -50.28
CA ALA A 271 -37.47 8.14 -49.95
C ALA A 271 -38.03 9.18 -50.92
N LEU A 272 -37.21 10.20 -51.28
CA LEU A 272 -37.60 11.23 -52.24
C LEU A 272 -37.75 10.64 -53.67
N VAL A 273 -36.86 9.74 -54.07
CA VAL A 273 -36.95 9.05 -55.37
C VAL A 273 -38.20 8.14 -55.44
N ALA A 274 -38.46 7.37 -54.39
CA ALA A 274 -39.65 6.50 -54.33
C ALA A 274 -40.95 7.27 -54.24
N GLY A 275 -40.96 8.41 -53.50
CA GLY A 275 -42.14 9.31 -53.42
C GLY A 275 -42.44 10.06 -54.72
N GLY A 276 -41.42 10.36 -55.53
CA GLY A 276 -41.55 11.01 -56.82
C GLY A 276 -42.15 10.15 -57.95
N SER A 277 -42.21 8.87 -57.75
CA SER A 277 -42.78 7.90 -58.78
C SER A 277 -44.29 7.72 -58.66
N PHE A 278 -44.98 8.43 -57.77
CA PHE A 278 -46.43 8.31 -57.54
C PHE A 278 -47.23 9.54 -58.04
N VAL A 279 -46.60 10.47 -58.76
CA VAL A 279 -47.30 11.58 -59.40
C VAL A 279 -47.04 11.51 -60.90
N GLY A 280 -47.82 10.66 -61.57
CA GLY A 280 -47.86 10.50 -63.02
C GLY A 280 -49.06 9.69 -63.44
#